data_d82aefba90c63dc3340365756bd963d9
#
_entry.id   d82aefba90c63dc3340365756bd963d9
#
_cell.length_a   1.000
_cell.length_b   1.000
_cell.length_c   1.000
_cell.angle_alpha   90.00
_cell.angle_beta   90.00
_cell.angle_gamma   90.00
#
_symmetry.space_group_name_H-M   'P 1'
#
loop_
_entity.id
_entity.type
_entity.pdbx_description
1 polymer ?
#
loop_
_entity_poly.entity_id
_entity_poly.type
_entity_poly.pdbx_seq_one_letter_code
_entity_poly.pdbx_strand_id
1 'polypeptide(L)'
;LNREDYVETLLDYYENPRNRGSLDPAHLHASGGNPGCGDLVTLYARLDDTGHIEALSFEGEGCTISQASASILTELAQGKTLAEVEAMSYDDLIDVLGREVVSVRPRCATLGLSILKSAAQDYTKAERAQQS
;
A
#
# COMPACT_ATOMS: atom_id res chain seq x y z
N LEU A 1 8.22 -10.39 19.29
CA LEU A 1 6.95 -10.99 18.85
C LEU A 1 7.19 -12.37 18.27
N ASN A 2 6.31 -13.29 18.57
CA ASN A 2 6.40 -14.64 18.03
C ASN A 2 5.53 -14.77 16.76
N ARG A 3 5.59 -15.93 16.11
CA ARG A 3 4.85 -16.20 14.88
C ARG A 3 3.34 -16.03 15.05
N GLU A 4 2.80 -16.46 16.20
CA GLU A 4 1.36 -16.36 16.47
C GLU A 4 0.90 -14.90 16.52
N ASP A 5 1.69 -14.02 17.10
CA ASP A 5 1.39 -12.59 17.17
C ASP A 5 1.32 -11.98 15.77
N TYR A 6 2.26 -12.36 14.88
CA TYR A 6 2.24 -11.87 13.50
C TYR A 6 1.06 -12.41 12.71
N VAL A 7 0.69 -13.67 12.92
CA VAL A 7 -0.48 -14.26 12.27
C VAL A 7 -1.75 -13.56 12.73
N GLU A 8 -1.89 -13.29 14.03
CA GLU A 8 -3.03 -12.56 14.56
C GLU A 8 -3.12 -11.15 13.96
N THR A 9 -2.00 -10.45 13.85
CA THR A 9 -1.95 -9.14 13.22
C THR A 9 -2.39 -9.20 11.76
N LEU A 10 -1.87 -10.17 11.02
CA LEU A 10 -2.23 -10.39 9.61
C LEU A 10 -3.75 -10.59 9.46
N LEU A 11 -4.31 -11.49 10.27
CA LEU A 11 -5.74 -11.80 10.21
C LEU A 11 -6.60 -10.60 10.60
N ASP A 12 -6.18 -9.83 11.59
CA ASP A 12 -6.90 -8.63 11.99
C ASP A 12 -6.97 -7.62 10.85
N TYR A 13 -5.85 -7.35 10.19
CA TYR A 13 -5.82 -6.42 9.05
C TYR A 13 -6.59 -6.95 7.83
N TYR A 14 -6.71 -8.25 7.71
CA TYR A 14 -7.48 -8.87 6.64
C TYR A 14 -8.99 -8.86 6.92
N GLU A 15 -9.38 -9.24 8.13
CA GLU A 15 -10.78 -9.36 8.53
C GLU A 15 -11.43 -8.00 8.81
N ASN A 16 -10.61 -7.06 9.30
CA ASN A 16 -11.04 -5.69 9.62
C ASN A 16 -10.18 -4.70 8.83
N PRO A 17 -10.33 -4.67 7.51
CA PRO A 17 -9.45 -3.85 6.68
C PRO A 17 -9.60 -2.36 6.98
N ARG A 18 -8.45 -1.67 7.09
CA ARG A 18 -8.40 -0.23 7.32
C ARG A 18 -8.45 0.46 5.97
N ASN A 19 -9.24 1.53 5.90
CA ASN A 19 -9.31 2.38 4.72
C ASN A 19 -9.62 1.63 3.43
N ARG A 20 -10.52 0.66 3.49
CA ARG A 20 -10.96 -0.05 2.30
C ARG A 20 -12.06 0.74 1.60
N GLY A 21 -11.91 0.91 0.28
CA GLY A 21 -12.89 1.61 -0.55
C GLY A 21 -12.20 2.52 -1.56
N SER A 22 -13.00 3.17 -2.40
CA SER A 22 -12.51 4.14 -3.36
C SER A 22 -12.51 5.55 -2.75
N LEU A 23 -11.76 6.46 -3.35
CA LEU A 23 -11.78 7.88 -3.04
C LEU A 23 -12.14 8.67 -4.28
N ASP A 24 -13.02 9.66 -4.12
CA ASP A 24 -13.38 10.59 -5.18
C ASP A 24 -13.58 11.98 -4.57
N PRO A 25 -12.77 12.98 -4.90
CA PRO A 25 -11.66 12.91 -5.86
C PRO A 25 -10.41 12.22 -5.31
N ALA A 26 -9.57 11.73 -6.23
CA ALA A 26 -8.27 11.18 -5.87
C ALA A 26 -7.20 11.75 -6.80
N HIS A 27 -6.06 12.13 -6.25
CA HIS A 27 -4.93 12.64 -7.02
C HIS A 27 -4.10 11.49 -7.62
N LEU A 28 -4.05 10.36 -6.89
CA LEU A 28 -3.41 9.13 -7.36
C LEU A 28 -4.45 8.02 -7.41
N HIS A 29 -4.41 7.26 -8.48
CA HIS A 29 -5.27 6.09 -8.67
C HIS A 29 -4.46 5.08 -9.48
N ALA A 30 -4.05 3.99 -8.87
CA ALA A 30 -3.20 3.01 -9.52
C ALA A 30 -3.57 1.59 -9.11
N SER A 31 -3.44 0.68 -10.06
CA SER A 31 -3.75 -0.74 -9.86
C SER A 31 -2.58 -1.60 -10.30
N GLY A 32 -2.47 -2.75 -9.71
CA GLY A 32 -1.51 -3.77 -10.11
C GLY A 32 -1.88 -5.12 -9.56
N GLY A 33 -1.24 -6.15 -10.06
CA GLY A 33 -1.53 -7.51 -9.62
C GLY A 33 -0.39 -8.47 -9.85
N ASN A 34 -0.54 -9.66 -9.31
CA ASN A 34 0.36 -10.80 -9.52
C ASN A 34 -0.37 -11.80 -10.42
N PRO A 35 -0.04 -11.86 -11.72
CA PRO A 35 -0.80 -12.68 -12.67
C PRO A 35 -0.89 -14.16 -12.29
N GLY A 36 0.13 -14.71 -11.65
CA GLY A 36 0.15 -16.11 -11.26
C GLY A 36 -0.68 -16.45 -10.02
N CYS A 37 -1.10 -15.45 -9.23
CA CYS A 37 -1.75 -15.64 -7.94
C CYS A 37 -3.17 -15.06 -7.88
N GLY A 38 -3.61 -14.35 -8.91
CA GLY A 38 -4.93 -13.71 -8.92
C GLY A 38 -5.06 -12.53 -7.97
N ASP A 39 -3.95 -12.02 -7.44
CA ASP A 39 -3.99 -10.83 -6.58
C ASP A 39 -4.21 -9.58 -7.41
N LEU A 40 -5.07 -8.70 -6.91
CA LEU A 40 -5.29 -7.38 -7.49
C LEU A 40 -5.40 -6.37 -6.36
N VAL A 41 -4.67 -5.26 -6.49
CA VAL A 41 -4.76 -4.15 -5.54
C VAL A 41 -4.90 -2.86 -6.31
N THR A 42 -5.88 -2.04 -5.94
CA THR A 42 -6.08 -0.70 -6.46
C THR A 42 -5.92 0.27 -5.30
N LEU A 43 -5.10 1.29 -5.49
CA LEU A 43 -4.85 2.32 -4.47
C LEU A 43 -5.38 3.67 -4.93
N TYR A 44 -5.94 4.42 -3.99
CA TYR A 44 -6.45 5.77 -4.18
C TYR A 44 -5.80 6.67 -3.14
N ALA A 45 -5.27 7.79 -3.54
CA ALA A 45 -4.68 8.75 -2.61
C ALA A 45 -5.15 10.16 -2.91
N ARG A 46 -5.47 10.91 -1.86
CA ARG A 46 -5.78 12.33 -1.94
C ARG A 46 -4.70 13.10 -1.22
N LEU A 47 -4.18 14.14 -1.86
CA LEU A 47 -3.13 14.98 -1.29
C LEU A 47 -3.75 16.26 -0.73
N ASP A 48 -3.19 16.77 0.37
CA ASP A 48 -3.56 18.07 0.91
C ASP A 48 -2.76 19.18 0.21
N ASP A 49 -2.99 20.44 0.63
CA ASP A 49 -2.34 21.61 0.03
C ASP A 49 -0.83 21.63 0.19
N THR A 50 -0.31 20.88 1.14
CA THR A 50 1.13 20.81 1.43
C THR A 50 1.81 19.60 0.78
N GLY A 51 1.05 18.79 0.04
CA GLY A 51 1.59 17.61 -0.65
C GLY A 51 1.68 16.35 0.21
N HIS A 52 1.05 16.35 1.38
CA HIS A 52 0.95 15.16 2.22
C HIS A 52 -0.29 14.35 1.84
N ILE A 53 -0.22 13.04 2.01
CA ILE A 53 -1.36 12.15 1.78
C ILE A 53 -2.37 12.36 2.91
N GLU A 54 -3.46 13.06 2.63
CA GLU A 54 -4.50 13.27 3.63
C GLU A 54 -5.44 12.07 3.75
N ALA A 55 -5.60 11.29 2.66
CA ALA A 55 -6.41 10.08 2.66
C ALA A 55 -5.82 9.07 1.70
N LEU A 56 -5.75 7.82 2.13
CA LEU A 56 -5.25 6.71 1.33
C LEU A 56 -6.17 5.51 1.56
N SER A 57 -6.69 4.95 0.48
CA SER A 57 -7.57 3.79 0.57
C SER A 57 -7.21 2.75 -0.50
N PHE A 58 -7.77 1.57 -0.35
CA PHE A 58 -7.54 0.49 -1.30
C PHE A 58 -8.79 -0.31 -1.55
N GLU A 59 -8.81 -0.93 -2.73
CA GLU A 59 -9.74 -2.00 -3.06
C GLU A 59 -8.90 -3.15 -3.62
N GLY A 60 -9.41 -4.37 -3.54
CA GLY A 60 -8.65 -5.47 -4.11
C GLY A 60 -9.26 -6.82 -3.84
N GLU A 61 -8.65 -7.81 -4.48
CA GLU A 61 -8.99 -9.22 -4.36
C GLU A 61 -7.69 -10.01 -4.32
N GLY A 62 -7.73 -11.18 -3.73
CA GLY A 62 -6.58 -12.06 -3.72
C GLY A 62 -6.33 -12.68 -2.36
N CYS A 63 -5.10 -13.08 -2.12
CA CYS A 63 -4.76 -13.80 -0.90
C CYS A 63 -4.79 -12.90 0.33
N THR A 64 -4.88 -13.54 1.49
CA THR A 64 -4.90 -12.86 2.79
C THR A 64 -3.72 -11.91 2.95
N ILE A 65 -2.53 -12.33 2.52
CA ILE A 65 -1.31 -11.54 2.69
C ILE A 65 -1.36 -10.25 1.86
N SER A 66 -1.80 -10.32 0.59
CA SER A 66 -1.87 -9.12 -0.26
C SER A 66 -2.89 -8.10 0.28
N GLN A 67 -4.01 -8.57 0.75
CA GLN A 67 -5.08 -7.69 1.25
C GLN A 67 -4.73 -7.10 2.61
N ALA A 68 -4.18 -7.89 3.52
CA ALA A 68 -3.72 -7.41 4.83
C ALA A 68 -2.57 -6.41 4.66
N SER A 69 -1.65 -6.69 3.76
CA SER A 69 -0.51 -5.79 3.49
C SER A 69 -0.98 -4.44 2.95
N ALA A 70 -1.95 -4.43 2.03
CA ALA A 70 -2.53 -3.18 1.52
C ALA A 70 -3.21 -2.38 2.64
N SER A 71 -3.93 -3.06 3.51
CA SER A 71 -4.58 -2.45 4.68
C SER A 71 -3.54 -1.78 5.61
N ILE A 72 -2.46 -2.50 5.92
CA ILE A 72 -1.35 -1.98 6.74
C ILE A 72 -0.72 -0.76 6.05
N LEU A 73 -0.48 -0.85 4.74
CA LEU A 73 0.13 0.22 3.97
C LEU A 73 -0.67 1.52 4.08
N THR A 74 -2.00 1.45 4.06
CA THR A 74 -2.82 2.65 4.15
C THR A 74 -2.60 3.39 5.47
N GLU A 75 -2.32 2.67 6.55
CA GLU A 75 -2.00 3.29 7.83
C GLU A 75 -0.58 3.85 7.86
N LEU A 76 0.38 3.12 7.31
CA LEU A 76 1.79 3.53 7.33
C LEU A 76 2.06 4.76 6.45
N ALA A 77 1.41 4.86 5.31
CA ALA A 77 1.71 5.90 4.33
C ALA A 77 0.86 7.16 4.50
N GLN A 78 -0.27 7.08 5.17
CA GLN A 78 -1.12 8.25 5.38
C GLN A 78 -0.39 9.31 6.21
N GLY A 79 -0.42 10.55 5.76
CA GLY A 79 0.32 11.64 6.39
C GLY A 79 1.71 11.88 5.82
N LYS A 80 2.21 10.99 4.98
CA LYS A 80 3.53 11.14 4.35
C LYS A 80 3.42 11.95 3.05
N THR A 81 4.55 12.57 2.66
CA THR A 81 4.67 13.17 1.33
C THR A 81 4.98 12.07 0.31
N LEU A 82 4.84 12.39 -0.97
CA LEU A 82 5.18 11.42 -2.03
C LEU A 82 6.68 11.09 -2.02
N ALA A 83 7.54 12.06 -1.69
CA ALA A 83 8.97 11.81 -1.55
C ALA A 83 9.24 10.81 -0.42
N GLU A 84 8.54 10.94 0.69
CA GLU A 84 8.67 10.00 1.81
C GLU A 84 8.17 8.60 1.43
N VAL A 85 7.10 8.53 0.63
CA VAL A 85 6.60 7.25 0.11
C VAL A 85 7.64 6.58 -0.79
N GLU A 86 8.26 7.35 -1.69
CA GLU A 86 9.30 6.82 -2.58
C GLU A 86 10.50 6.29 -1.78
N ALA A 87 10.77 6.89 -0.62
CA ALA A 87 11.86 6.50 0.26
C ALA A 87 11.50 5.36 1.24
N MET A 88 10.23 4.96 1.32
CA MET A 88 9.82 3.89 2.22
C MET A 88 10.54 2.59 1.89
N SER A 89 10.96 1.88 2.93
CA SER A 89 11.57 0.57 2.79
C SER A 89 10.49 -0.51 2.86
N TYR A 90 10.66 -1.58 2.09
CA TYR A 90 9.81 -2.75 2.22
C TYR A 90 9.94 -3.39 3.61
N ASP A 91 11.06 -3.16 4.30
CA ASP A 91 11.25 -3.62 5.67
C ASP A 91 10.24 -3.01 6.64
N ASP A 92 9.79 -1.78 6.41
CA ASP A 92 8.76 -1.16 7.25
C ASP A 92 7.47 -1.98 7.26
N LEU A 93 7.13 -2.53 6.11
CA LEU A 93 5.95 -3.37 5.94
C LEU A 93 6.20 -4.77 6.50
N ILE A 94 7.38 -5.32 6.21
CA ILE A 94 7.78 -6.66 6.65
C ILE A 94 7.84 -6.73 8.18
N ASP A 95 8.29 -5.66 8.85
CA ASP A 95 8.38 -5.60 10.30
C ASP A 95 6.99 -5.73 10.96
N VAL A 96 5.95 -5.22 10.32
CA VAL A 96 4.57 -5.36 10.82
C VAL A 96 4.03 -6.76 10.55
N LEU A 97 4.27 -7.29 9.35
CA LEU A 97 3.76 -8.60 8.93
C LEU A 97 4.54 -9.78 9.50
N GLY A 98 5.83 -9.58 9.79
CA GLY A 98 6.74 -10.65 10.21
C GLY A 98 7.42 -11.35 9.04
N ARG A 99 8.73 -11.56 9.15
CA ARG A 99 9.53 -12.14 8.06
C ARG A 99 9.11 -13.55 7.68
N GLU A 100 8.72 -14.36 8.65
CA GLU A 100 8.27 -15.73 8.36
C GLU A 100 6.99 -15.75 7.53
N VAL A 101 6.05 -14.86 7.85
CA VAL A 101 4.80 -14.74 7.11
C VAL A 101 5.07 -14.25 5.68
N VAL A 102 5.90 -13.22 5.56
CA VAL A 102 6.23 -12.64 4.25
C VAL A 102 6.98 -13.62 3.36
N SER A 103 7.87 -14.45 3.93
CA SER A 103 8.68 -15.40 3.16
C SER A 103 7.85 -16.42 2.39
N VAL A 104 6.62 -16.67 2.83
CA VAL A 104 5.70 -17.58 2.14
C VAL A 104 5.21 -16.98 0.83
N ARG A 105 4.90 -15.67 0.83
CA ARG A 105 4.37 -14.96 -0.33
C ARG A 105 4.93 -13.53 -0.42
N PRO A 106 6.24 -13.38 -0.70
CA PRO A 106 6.86 -12.05 -0.66
C PRO A 106 6.30 -11.07 -1.69
N ARG A 107 5.93 -11.55 -2.88
CA ARG A 107 5.36 -10.68 -3.92
C ARG A 107 3.99 -10.17 -3.51
N CYS A 108 3.20 -10.99 -2.83
CA CYS A 108 1.89 -10.57 -2.34
C CYS A 108 2.04 -9.52 -1.24
N ALA A 109 3.00 -9.69 -0.34
CA ALA A 109 3.24 -8.77 0.77
C ALA A 109 3.73 -7.39 0.31
N THR A 110 4.42 -7.31 -0.82
CA THR A 110 5.02 -6.05 -1.31
C THR A 110 4.21 -5.39 -2.44
N LEU A 111 3.16 -6.04 -2.92
CA LEU A 111 2.40 -5.56 -4.07
C LEU A 111 1.87 -4.13 -3.89
N GLY A 112 1.18 -3.86 -2.79
CA GLY A 112 0.59 -2.54 -2.53
C GLY A 112 1.63 -1.43 -2.49
N LEU A 113 2.71 -1.64 -1.75
CA LEU A 113 3.78 -0.63 -1.65
C LEU A 113 4.46 -0.40 -2.99
N SER A 114 4.68 -1.45 -3.77
CA SER A 114 5.24 -1.34 -5.11
C SER A 114 4.36 -0.46 -6.01
N ILE A 115 3.05 -0.66 -5.97
CA ILE A 115 2.07 0.13 -6.74
C ILE A 115 2.11 1.59 -6.29
N LEU A 116 2.10 1.84 -4.98
CA LEU A 116 2.08 3.19 -4.44
C LEU A 116 3.36 3.95 -4.79
N LYS A 117 4.52 3.32 -4.68
CA LYS A 117 5.81 3.94 -5.05
C LYS A 117 5.84 4.31 -6.53
N SER A 118 5.38 3.42 -7.39
CA SER A 118 5.30 3.68 -8.84
C SER A 118 4.36 4.84 -9.15
N ALA A 119 3.19 4.85 -8.52
CA ALA A 119 2.21 5.92 -8.69
C ALA A 119 2.75 7.27 -8.21
N ALA A 120 3.48 7.29 -7.10
CA ALA A 120 4.10 8.51 -6.58
C ALA A 120 5.15 9.06 -7.54
N GLN A 121 5.97 8.19 -8.13
CA GLN A 121 6.97 8.59 -9.12
C GLN A 121 6.31 9.17 -10.36
N ASP A 122 5.28 8.53 -10.87
CA ASP A 122 4.56 8.97 -12.07
C ASP A 122 3.89 10.32 -11.84
N TYR A 123 3.27 10.51 -10.69
CA TYR A 123 2.64 11.78 -10.34
C TYR A 123 3.66 12.92 -10.24
N THR A 124 4.80 12.67 -9.59
CA THR A 124 5.88 13.65 -9.46
C THR A 124 6.45 14.05 -10.83
N LYS A 125 6.65 13.08 -11.71
CA LYS A 125 7.11 13.33 -13.09
C LYS A 125 6.12 14.18 -13.87
N ALA A 126 4.83 13.88 -13.76
CA ALA A 126 3.79 14.62 -14.44
C ALA A 126 3.72 16.07 -13.96
N GLU A 127 3.86 16.32 -12.66
CA GLU A 127 3.89 17.68 -12.11
C GLU A 127 5.11 18.46 -12.61
N ARG A 128 6.28 17.83 -12.64
CA ARG A 128 7.49 18.48 -13.14
C ARG A 128 7.35 18.86 -14.61
N ALA A 129 6.73 18.00 -15.40
CA ALA A 129 6.50 18.27 -16.82
C ALA A 129 5.57 19.47 -17.02
N GLN A 130 4.60 19.69 -16.13
CA GLN A 130 3.68 20.81 -16.20
C GLN A 130 4.33 22.13 -15.79
N GLN A 131 5.38 22.07 -14.97
CA GLN A 131 6.08 23.25 -14.48
C GLN A 131 7.18 23.75 -15.44
N SER A 132 7.54 22.97 -16.40
CA SER A 132 8.63 23.31 -17.35
C SER A 132 8.15 23.94 -18.65
#